data_0040342b7316bdf3706f399539107969
#
_entry.id   0040342b7316bdf3706f399539107969
#
_cell.length_a   1.000
_cell.length_b   1.000
_cell.length_c   1.000
_cell.angle_alpha   90.00
_cell.angle_beta   90.00
_cell.angle_gamma   90.00
#
_symmetry.space_group_name_H-M   'P 1'
#
loop_
_entity.id
_entity.type
_entity.pdbx_description
1 polymer ?
#
loop_
_entity_poly.entity_id
_entity_poly.type
_entity_poly.pdbx_seq_one_letter_code
_entity_poly.pdbx_strand_id
1 'polypeptide(L)'
;MHFPMIAHGRWWRVARAALVVLSRASLLVIAVMILFPESWPGAPTLGNPLRLARVFTGTCAVAHGTLVLERLHERVEIPCASVQHLAPWTVPLPGGGVSLRLGSGRWFHWGLQIADPPALAEALADGGAPDEVRRAARNPAAIYARSTGLWRRWPDHPAFKFVAFALVPTIPVFRLHQWVAYGGTFGEYYTYGLRAYLLAFAIFWVSMIVHLVVFAAVVRAVLEPLVIGSAWAAPAATSGVRRAVEAVARLVFYGGVVAFLALLYLQSRGV
;
A
#
# COMPACT_ATOMS: atom_id res chain seq x y z
N MET A 1 -1.51 -24.53 -9.19
CA MET A 1 -1.48 -23.41 -8.22
C MET A 1 -2.02 -22.15 -8.91
N HIS A 2 -2.91 -21.43 -8.23
CA HIS A 2 -3.49 -20.15 -8.71
C HIS A 2 -2.92 -19.00 -7.92
N PHE A 3 -2.43 -17.96 -8.63
CA PHE A 3 -1.90 -16.75 -8.01
C PHE A 3 -2.68 -15.53 -8.51
N PRO A 4 -3.16 -14.63 -7.64
CA PRO A 4 -3.65 -13.33 -8.07
C PRO A 4 -2.47 -12.52 -8.66
N MET A 5 -2.68 -11.91 -9.82
CA MET A 5 -1.65 -11.11 -10.48
C MET A 5 -2.18 -9.76 -10.94
N ILE A 6 -1.25 -8.82 -11.13
CA ILE A 6 -1.49 -7.56 -11.84
C ILE A 6 -0.49 -7.46 -12.98
N ALA A 7 -0.98 -7.37 -14.23
CA ALA A 7 -0.15 -7.29 -15.41
C ALA A 7 0.16 -5.82 -15.76
N HIS A 8 1.44 -5.51 -15.96
CA HIS A 8 1.90 -4.16 -16.29
C HIS A 8 2.81 -4.13 -17.49
N GLY A 9 2.54 -3.28 -18.45
CA GLY A 9 3.49 -2.91 -19.49
C GLY A 9 4.70 -2.14 -18.92
N ARG A 10 5.84 -2.15 -19.64
CA ARG A 10 7.11 -1.56 -19.19
C ARG A 10 6.99 -0.07 -18.79
N TRP A 11 6.27 0.71 -19.59
CA TRP A 11 5.99 2.12 -19.34
C TRP A 11 4.93 2.33 -18.25
N TRP A 12 3.99 1.40 -18.09
CA TRP A 12 2.96 1.44 -17.04
C TRP A 12 3.54 1.29 -15.63
N ARG A 13 4.65 0.59 -15.45
CA ARG A 13 5.32 0.51 -14.14
C ARG A 13 5.79 1.89 -13.69
N VAL A 14 6.40 2.64 -14.59
CA VAL A 14 6.86 4.02 -14.32
C VAL A 14 5.65 4.93 -14.09
N ALA A 15 4.65 4.86 -14.96
CA ALA A 15 3.43 5.66 -14.84
C ALA A 15 2.66 5.34 -13.56
N ARG A 16 2.57 4.07 -13.14
CA ARG A 16 1.91 3.68 -11.90
C ARG A 16 2.71 4.05 -10.67
N ALA A 17 4.03 3.92 -10.68
CA ALA A 17 4.88 4.42 -9.61
C ALA A 17 4.74 5.95 -9.49
N ALA A 18 4.76 6.66 -10.61
CA ALA A 18 4.49 8.10 -10.66
C ALA A 18 3.08 8.44 -10.17
N LEU A 19 2.06 7.68 -10.55
CA LEU A 19 0.66 7.86 -10.11
C LEU A 19 0.49 7.58 -8.61
N VAL A 20 1.19 6.60 -8.06
CA VAL A 20 1.20 6.33 -6.60
C VAL A 20 1.92 7.45 -5.87
N VAL A 21 3.03 7.95 -6.38
CA VAL A 21 3.74 9.11 -5.82
C VAL A 21 2.88 10.37 -5.96
N LEU A 22 2.29 10.62 -7.13
CA LEU A 22 1.38 11.74 -7.38
C LEU A 22 0.08 11.65 -6.57
N SER A 23 -0.49 10.46 -6.38
CA SER A 23 -1.67 10.29 -5.53
C SER A 23 -1.37 10.54 -4.06
N ARG A 24 -0.17 10.19 -3.59
CA ARG A 24 0.29 10.52 -2.24
C ARG A 24 0.64 12.00 -2.12
N ALA A 25 1.25 12.60 -3.14
CA ALA A 25 1.49 14.03 -3.23
C ALA A 25 0.18 14.82 -3.36
N SER A 26 -0.81 14.35 -4.13
CA SER A 26 -2.12 14.98 -4.23
C SER A 26 -2.94 14.85 -2.96
N LEU A 27 -2.78 13.76 -2.18
CA LEU A 27 -3.34 13.70 -0.82
C LEU A 27 -2.70 14.74 0.10
N LEU A 28 -1.39 14.98 -0.04
CA LEU A 28 -0.69 16.05 0.67
C LEU A 28 -1.16 17.44 0.20
N VAL A 29 -1.36 17.62 -1.10
CA VAL A 29 -1.90 18.85 -1.69
C VAL A 29 -3.36 19.05 -1.27
N ILE A 30 -4.18 18.01 -1.26
CA ILE A 30 -5.57 18.07 -0.75
C ILE A 30 -5.57 18.41 0.74
N ALA A 31 -4.63 17.86 1.53
CA ALA A 31 -4.47 18.22 2.93
C ALA A 31 -4.09 19.70 3.11
N VAL A 32 -3.14 20.18 2.31
CA VAL A 32 -2.75 21.61 2.29
C VAL A 32 -3.92 22.49 1.85
N MET A 33 -4.70 22.08 0.85
CA MET A 33 -5.90 22.78 0.41
C MET A 33 -7.01 22.86 1.47
N ILE A 34 -7.18 21.78 2.25
CA ILE A 34 -8.15 21.75 3.37
C ILE A 34 -7.69 22.63 4.52
N LEU A 35 -6.38 22.70 4.77
CA LEU A 35 -5.78 23.50 5.83
C LEU A 35 -5.69 24.98 5.46
N PHE A 36 -5.62 25.32 4.15
CA PHE A 36 -5.49 26.67 3.64
C PHE A 36 -6.50 26.94 2.51
N PRO A 37 -7.80 27.01 2.82
CA PRO A 37 -8.87 27.13 1.79
C PRO A 37 -8.84 28.44 0.97
N GLU A 38 -8.12 29.45 1.45
CA GLU A 38 -8.10 30.76 0.80
C GLU A 38 -7.16 30.87 -0.43
N SER A 39 -6.35 29.84 -0.70
CA SER A 39 -5.25 29.93 -1.67
C SER A 39 -5.50 29.25 -3.02
N TRP A 40 -6.69 28.66 -3.31
CA TRP A 40 -6.88 27.89 -4.55
C TRP A 40 -8.19 28.08 -5.30
N PRO A 41 -8.16 28.55 -6.56
CA PRO A 41 -9.33 28.56 -7.44
C PRO A 41 -9.43 27.24 -8.24
N GLY A 42 -10.38 26.37 -7.89
CA GLY A 42 -10.82 25.23 -8.70
C GLY A 42 -10.08 23.92 -8.47
N ALA A 43 -10.76 22.94 -7.84
CA ALA A 43 -10.27 21.58 -7.66
C ALA A 43 -10.39 20.76 -8.95
N PRO A 44 -9.33 20.06 -9.41
CA PRO A 44 -9.45 19.12 -10.53
C PRO A 44 -10.24 17.88 -10.13
N THR A 45 -11.28 17.54 -10.89
CA THR A 45 -12.04 16.31 -10.74
C THR A 45 -11.20 15.11 -11.21
N LEU A 46 -10.58 14.41 -10.28
CA LEU A 46 -9.88 13.16 -10.54
C LEU A 46 -10.90 12.05 -10.83
N GLY A 47 -10.86 11.51 -12.05
CA GLY A 47 -11.68 10.36 -12.47
C GLY A 47 -11.47 9.15 -11.56
N ASN A 48 -12.51 8.32 -11.43
CA ASN A 48 -12.64 7.22 -10.48
C ASN A 48 -11.49 6.18 -10.58
N PRO A 49 -10.49 6.18 -9.65
CA PRO A 49 -9.32 5.31 -9.72
C PRO A 49 -9.66 3.81 -9.56
N LEU A 50 -10.84 3.47 -9.04
CA LEU A 50 -11.30 2.09 -8.85
C LEU A 50 -11.60 1.38 -10.18
N ARG A 51 -12.00 2.11 -11.23
CA ARG A 51 -12.22 1.53 -12.56
C ARG A 51 -10.92 1.15 -13.26
N LEU A 52 -9.87 1.95 -13.10
CA LEU A 52 -8.55 1.67 -13.67
C LEU A 52 -7.87 0.45 -13.01
N ALA A 53 -8.08 0.23 -11.73
CA ALA A 53 -7.50 -0.92 -11.03
C ALA A 53 -8.01 -2.27 -11.58
N ARG A 54 -9.28 -2.36 -11.97
CA ARG A 54 -9.88 -3.60 -12.50
C ARG A 54 -9.32 -4.02 -13.86
N VAL A 55 -8.86 -3.07 -14.67
CA VAL A 55 -8.30 -3.36 -16.01
C VAL A 55 -6.97 -4.13 -15.91
N PHE A 56 -6.25 -4.01 -14.79
CA PHE A 56 -4.93 -4.61 -14.60
C PHE A 56 -4.93 -5.85 -13.72
N THR A 57 -6.06 -6.20 -13.08
CA THR A 57 -6.18 -7.42 -12.28
C THR A 57 -6.38 -8.63 -13.16
N GLY A 58 -5.71 -9.72 -12.82
CA GLY A 58 -5.83 -10.98 -13.54
C GLY A 58 -5.44 -12.15 -12.64
N THR A 59 -5.47 -13.33 -13.19
CA THR A 59 -5.02 -14.56 -12.56
C THR A 59 -3.83 -15.16 -13.31
N CYS A 60 -2.91 -15.73 -12.56
CA CYS A 60 -1.76 -16.46 -13.07
C CYS A 60 -1.83 -17.88 -12.51
N ALA A 61 -1.87 -18.86 -13.37
CA ALA A 61 -1.90 -20.26 -12.98
C ALA A 61 -0.84 -21.06 -13.73
N VAL A 62 -0.21 -22.01 -13.05
CA VAL A 62 0.66 -23.00 -13.69
C VAL A 62 -0.04 -24.35 -13.61
N ALA A 63 -0.37 -24.91 -14.77
CA ALA A 63 -1.05 -26.19 -14.90
C ALA A 63 -0.54 -26.94 -16.15
N HIS A 64 -0.32 -28.25 -16.01
CA HIS A 64 0.08 -29.14 -17.12
C HIS A 64 1.29 -28.63 -17.93
N GLY A 65 2.30 -28.08 -17.26
CA GLY A 65 3.49 -27.54 -17.94
C GLY A 65 3.26 -26.24 -18.73
N THR A 66 2.14 -25.58 -18.47
CA THR A 66 1.77 -24.32 -19.14
C THR A 66 1.48 -23.22 -18.11
N LEU A 67 2.04 -22.05 -18.32
CA LEU A 67 1.72 -20.84 -17.59
C LEU A 67 0.51 -20.18 -18.25
N VAL A 68 -0.61 -20.11 -17.55
CA VAL A 68 -1.85 -19.47 -18.01
C VAL A 68 -1.99 -18.13 -17.34
N LEU A 69 -2.06 -17.08 -18.14
CA LEU A 69 -2.26 -15.70 -17.71
C LEU A 69 -3.64 -15.25 -18.19
N GLU A 70 -4.54 -14.96 -17.28
CA GLU A 70 -5.88 -14.48 -17.60
C GLU A 70 -6.08 -13.05 -17.10
N ARG A 71 -6.50 -12.16 -17.97
CA ARG A 71 -6.80 -10.76 -17.67
C ARG A 71 -8.01 -10.28 -18.47
N LEU A 72 -9.06 -9.88 -17.76
CA LEU A 72 -10.31 -9.37 -18.34
C LEU A 72 -10.87 -10.28 -19.47
N HIS A 73 -10.48 -10.02 -20.73
CA HIS A 73 -10.87 -10.76 -21.92
C HIS A 73 -9.69 -11.41 -22.64
N GLU A 74 -8.50 -11.28 -22.09
CA GLU A 74 -7.28 -11.84 -22.68
C GLU A 74 -6.83 -13.05 -21.87
N ARG A 75 -6.60 -14.15 -22.57
CA ARG A 75 -5.97 -15.37 -22.04
C ARG A 75 -4.74 -15.67 -22.86
N VAL A 76 -3.60 -15.74 -22.18
CA VAL A 76 -2.32 -16.06 -22.79
C VAL A 76 -1.78 -17.33 -22.15
N GLU A 77 -1.44 -18.31 -22.96
CA GLU A 77 -0.87 -19.58 -22.55
C GLU A 77 0.59 -19.63 -23.01
N ILE A 78 1.51 -19.85 -22.08
CA ILE A 78 2.95 -19.89 -22.32
C ILE A 78 3.47 -21.24 -21.83
N PRO A 79 4.01 -22.11 -22.69
CA PRO A 79 4.67 -23.33 -22.24
C PRO A 79 5.79 -23.02 -21.25
N CYS A 80 5.83 -23.69 -20.08
CA CYS A 80 6.85 -23.43 -19.06
C CYS A 80 8.25 -23.64 -19.62
N ALA A 81 8.46 -24.63 -20.48
CA ALA A 81 9.72 -24.86 -21.15
C ALA A 81 10.21 -23.70 -22.03
N SER A 82 9.30 -22.81 -22.47
CA SER A 82 9.65 -21.63 -23.25
C SER A 82 10.08 -20.44 -22.37
N VAL A 83 9.90 -20.50 -21.04
CA VAL A 83 10.34 -19.47 -20.10
C VAL A 83 11.80 -19.72 -19.75
N GLN A 84 12.71 -18.94 -20.29
CA GLN A 84 14.15 -19.10 -20.04
C GLN A 84 14.63 -18.40 -18.76
N HIS A 85 14.06 -17.25 -18.44
CA HIS A 85 14.53 -16.47 -17.30
C HIS A 85 13.36 -15.75 -16.60
N LEU A 86 13.39 -15.75 -15.28
CA LEU A 86 12.48 -15.00 -14.41
C LEU A 86 13.28 -13.94 -13.68
N ALA A 87 13.03 -12.67 -13.99
CA ALA A 87 13.69 -11.55 -13.33
C ALA A 87 12.78 -10.90 -12.29
N PRO A 88 13.00 -11.09 -10.98
CA PRO A 88 12.32 -10.33 -9.95
C PRO A 88 12.65 -8.84 -10.07
N TRP A 89 11.67 -7.99 -9.78
CA TRP A 89 11.89 -6.54 -9.86
C TRP A 89 12.80 -6.08 -8.74
N THR A 90 13.92 -5.47 -9.11
CA THR A 90 14.91 -4.93 -8.15
C THR A 90 14.29 -3.86 -7.23
N VAL A 91 13.41 -3.04 -7.79
CA VAL A 91 12.64 -2.06 -7.02
C VAL A 91 11.20 -2.56 -6.92
N PRO A 92 10.76 -3.01 -5.74
CA PRO A 92 9.43 -3.61 -5.54
C PRO A 92 8.33 -2.54 -5.41
N LEU A 93 8.25 -1.62 -6.37
CA LEU A 93 7.23 -0.59 -6.48
C LEU A 93 6.42 -0.79 -7.77
N PRO A 94 5.11 -0.78 -7.70
CA PRO A 94 4.20 -0.58 -6.54
C PRO A 94 3.98 -1.81 -5.67
N GLY A 95 4.70 -2.89 -5.90
CA GLY A 95 4.70 -4.15 -5.17
C GLY A 95 5.71 -5.11 -5.78
N GLY A 96 5.99 -6.24 -5.13
CA GLY A 96 6.86 -7.27 -5.66
C GLY A 96 6.30 -7.86 -6.96
N GLY A 97 7.18 -8.13 -7.92
CA GLY A 97 6.76 -8.72 -9.18
C GLY A 97 7.93 -9.27 -9.98
N VAL A 98 7.62 -9.85 -11.11
CA VAL A 98 8.56 -10.52 -11.99
C VAL A 98 8.37 -10.12 -13.46
N SER A 99 9.44 -10.19 -14.23
CA SER A 99 9.42 -10.10 -15.68
C SER A 99 9.87 -11.45 -16.26
N LEU A 100 9.21 -11.92 -17.31
CA LEU A 100 9.51 -13.18 -17.98
C LEU A 100 10.34 -12.91 -19.23
N ARG A 101 11.39 -13.70 -19.45
CA ARG A 101 12.12 -13.77 -20.71
C ARG A 101 11.83 -15.12 -21.37
N LEU A 102 11.38 -15.07 -22.61
CA LEU A 102 10.98 -16.25 -23.38
C LEU A 102 12.17 -16.83 -24.16
N GLY A 103 12.02 -18.06 -24.63
CA GLY A 103 13.00 -18.79 -25.48
C GLY A 103 13.38 -18.06 -26.75
N SER A 104 12.53 -17.17 -27.25
CA SER A 104 12.84 -16.24 -28.33
C SER A 104 13.88 -15.16 -27.99
N GLY A 105 14.34 -15.10 -26.73
CA GLY A 105 15.20 -14.04 -26.22
C GLY A 105 14.46 -12.73 -25.90
N ARG A 106 13.19 -12.64 -26.21
CA ARG A 106 12.37 -11.44 -25.96
C ARG A 106 11.79 -11.44 -24.56
N TRP A 107 11.67 -10.24 -23.97
CA TRP A 107 10.93 -10.05 -22.74
C TRP A 107 9.44 -10.09 -23.03
N PHE A 108 8.70 -10.85 -22.22
CA PHE A 108 7.25 -10.80 -22.23
C PHE A 108 6.80 -9.38 -21.87
N HIS A 109 5.83 -8.86 -22.62
CA HIS A 109 5.46 -7.44 -22.51
C HIS A 109 4.73 -7.09 -21.22
N TRP A 110 4.14 -8.07 -20.54
CA TRP A 110 3.56 -7.85 -19.21
C TRP A 110 4.58 -8.10 -18.11
N GLY A 111 4.72 -7.13 -17.20
CA GLY A 111 5.30 -7.40 -15.90
C GLY A 111 4.23 -7.95 -14.98
N LEU A 112 4.53 -9.05 -14.30
CA LEU A 112 3.58 -9.75 -13.42
C LEU A 112 3.84 -9.32 -11.97
N GLN A 113 2.88 -8.61 -11.37
CA GLN A 113 2.92 -8.33 -9.94
C GLN A 113 2.24 -9.50 -9.21
N ILE A 114 3.00 -10.24 -8.42
CA ILE A 114 2.58 -11.47 -7.77
C ILE A 114 2.95 -11.41 -6.30
N ALA A 115 2.10 -11.92 -5.42
CA ALA A 115 2.34 -11.91 -3.98
C ALA A 115 3.49 -12.85 -3.55
N ASP A 116 3.68 -13.96 -4.27
CA ASP A 116 4.72 -14.96 -3.98
C ASP A 116 5.53 -15.30 -5.25
N PRO A 117 6.50 -14.45 -5.64
CA PRO A 117 7.39 -14.72 -6.77
C PRO A 117 8.22 -16.01 -6.63
N PRO A 118 8.76 -16.38 -5.45
CA PRO A 118 9.42 -17.66 -5.24
C PRO A 118 8.55 -18.86 -5.58
N ALA A 119 7.32 -18.90 -5.12
CA ALA A 119 6.41 -20.00 -5.40
C ALA A 119 6.07 -20.11 -6.90
N LEU A 120 5.95 -19.00 -7.61
CA LEU A 120 5.81 -19.02 -9.05
C LEU A 120 7.05 -19.59 -9.74
N ALA A 121 8.27 -19.18 -9.32
CA ALA A 121 9.50 -19.70 -9.88
C ALA A 121 9.64 -21.21 -9.72
N GLU A 122 9.29 -21.73 -8.54
CA GLU A 122 9.25 -23.17 -8.26
C GLU A 122 8.22 -23.87 -9.14
N ALA A 123 6.99 -23.35 -9.21
CA ALA A 123 5.92 -23.94 -10.02
C ALA A 123 6.28 -23.97 -11.52
N LEU A 124 6.95 -22.94 -12.05
CA LEU A 124 7.42 -22.91 -13.44
C LEU A 124 8.51 -23.97 -13.67
N ALA A 125 9.46 -24.10 -12.75
CA ALA A 125 10.53 -25.10 -12.86
C ALA A 125 9.98 -26.53 -12.79
N ASP A 126 9.01 -26.78 -11.91
CA ASP A 126 8.31 -28.07 -11.82
C ASP A 126 7.47 -28.35 -13.07
N GLY A 127 7.01 -27.29 -13.76
CA GLY A 127 6.33 -27.37 -15.05
C GLY A 127 7.24 -27.53 -16.28
N GLY A 128 8.56 -27.68 -16.08
CA GLY A 128 9.54 -27.93 -17.14
C GLY A 128 10.34 -26.72 -17.59
N ALA A 129 10.30 -25.58 -16.87
CA ALA A 129 11.20 -24.46 -17.12
C ALA A 129 12.64 -24.80 -16.67
N PRO A 130 13.68 -24.17 -17.27
CA PRO A 130 15.06 -24.38 -16.88
C PRO A 130 15.35 -24.09 -15.40
N ASP A 131 16.37 -24.72 -14.82
CA ASP A 131 16.80 -24.49 -13.44
C ASP A 131 17.20 -23.05 -13.13
N GLU A 132 17.50 -22.26 -14.15
CA GLU A 132 17.73 -20.82 -14.01
C GLU A 132 16.51 -20.09 -13.49
N VAL A 133 15.31 -20.51 -13.89
CA VAL A 133 14.05 -19.98 -13.37
C VAL A 133 13.88 -20.32 -11.88
N ARG A 134 14.24 -21.54 -11.47
CA ARG A 134 14.24 -21.97 -10.06
C ARG A 134 15.19 -21.11 -9.21
N ARG A 135 16.35 -20.73 -9.75
CA ARG A 135 17.29 -19.85 -9.06
C ARG A 135 16.71 -18.49 -8.73
N ALA A 136 15.75 -17.99 -9.52
CA ALA A 136 15.07 -16.74 -9.24
C ALA A 136 14.26 -16.77 -7.92
N ALA A 137 13.84 -17.94 -7.43
CA ALA A 137 13.19 -18.10 -6.13
C ALA A 137 14.10 -17.65 -4.96
N ARG A 138 15.41 -17.77 -5.12
CA ARG A 138 16.43 -17.39 -4.11
C ARG A 138 16.86 -15.92 -4.23
N ASN A 139 16.33 -15.17 -5.18
CA ASN A 139 16.68 -13.77 -5.35
C ASN A 139 16.14 -12.94 -4.15
N PRO A 140 16.97 -12.10 -3.52
CA PRO A 140 16.56 -11.27 -2.39
C PRO A 140 15.29 -10.44 -2.66
N ALA A 141 15.13 -9.90 -3.87
CA ALA A 141 13.96 -9.14 -4.25
C ALA A 141 12.68 -10.01 -4.26
N ALA A 142 12.78 -11.28 -4.68
CA ALA A 142 11.67 -12.23 -4.66
C ALA A 142 11.29 -12.60 -3.21
N ILE A 143 12.29 -12.84 -2.35
CA ILE A 143 12.11 -13.14 -0.93
C ILE A 143 11.47 -11.95 -0.20
N TYR A 144 11.94 -10.74 -0.47
CA TYR A 144 11.32 -9.52 0.04
C TYR A 144 9.85 -9.41 -0.40
N ALA A 145 9.57 -9.61 -1.69
CA ALA A 145 8.22 -9.55 -2.23
C ALA A 145 7.27 -10.55 -1.54
N ARG A 146 7.71 -11.80 -1.36
CA ARG A 146 6.98 -12.82 -0.60
C ARG A 146 6.68 -12.36 0.82
N SER A 147 7.66 -11.76 1.51
CA SER A 147 7.48 -11.29 2.88
C SER A 147 6.38 -10.23 3.00
N THR A 148 6.16 -9.41 1.96
CA THR A 148 5.14 -8.35 1.96
C THR A 148 3.72 -8.89 1.79
N GLY A 149 3.55 -10.03 1.11
CA GLY A 149 2.25 -10.65 0.84
C GLY A 149 1.64 -11.38 2.03
N LEU A 150 2.49 -11.99 2.89
CA LEU A 150 2.08 -12.94 3.91
C LEU A 150 1.44 -12.33 5.18
N TRP A 151 1.58 -11.02 5.43
CA TRP A 151 1.29 -10.43 6.75
C TRP A 151 0.17 -9.38 6.77
N ARG A 152 -0.76 -9.42 5.81
CA ARG A 152 -1.98 -8.58 5.87
C ARG A 152 -2.94 -9.12 6.93
N ARG A 153 -3.05 -8.41 8.05
CA ARG A 153 -4.04 -8.70 9.10
C ARG A 153 -5.21 -7.71 9.01
N TRP A 154 -6.34 -8.08 9.59
CA TRP A 154 -7.53 -7.23 9.65
C TRP A 154 -7.27 -5.78 10.16
N PRO A 155 -6.45 -5.54 11.21
CA PRO A 155 -6.16 -4.17 11.65
C PRO A 155 -5.39 -3.33 10.62
N ASP A 156 -4.74 -3.96 9.64
CA ASP A 156 -4.01 -3.28 8.57
C ASP A 156 -4.91 -2.94 7.37
N HIS A 157 -6.20 -3.29 7.43
CA HIS A 157 -7.14 -2.92 6.37
C HIS A 157 -7.28 -1.40 6.30
N PRO A 158 -7.10 -0.76 5.12
CA PRO A 158 -7.07 0.70 5.00
C PRO A 158 -8.30 1.40 5.57
N ALA A 159 -9.49 0.84 5.37
CA ALA A 159 -10.72 1.42 5.89
C ALA A 159 -10.74 1.44 7.42
N PHE A 160 -10.28 0.36 8.09
CA PHE A 160 -10.18 0.36 9.54
C PHE A 160 -9.09 1.32 10.02
N LYS A 161 -7.86 1.17 9.46
CA LYS A 161 -6.67 1.88 9.92
C LYS A 161 -6.76 3.39 9.74
N PHE A 162 -7.30 3.86 8.61
CA PHE A 162 -7.26 5.28 8.27
C PHE A 162 -8.63 5.96 8.39
N VAL A 163 -9.74 5.23 8.24
CA VAL A 163 -11.08 5.84 8.30
C VAL A 163 -11.68 5.66 9.68
N ALA A 164 -11.85 4.43 10.15
CA ALA A 164 -12.48 4.19 11.46
C ALA A 164 -11.59 4.64 12.61
N PHE A 165 -10.30 4.28 12.62
CA PHE A 165 -9.39 4.66 13.70
C PHE A 165 -9.13 6.17 13.75
N ALA A 166 -9.26 6.90 12.63
CA ALA A 166 -9.15 8.36 12.64
C ALA A 166 -10.18 9.04 13.56
N LEU A 167 -11.31 8.43 13.85
CA LEU A 167 -12.29 8.97 14.81
C LEU A 167 -11.71 9.08 16.22
N VAL A 168 -10.80 8.18 16.60
CA VAL A 168 -10.20 8.18 17.95
C VAL A 168 -9.50 9.50 18.26
N PRO A 169 -8.57 10.02 17.43
CA PRO A 169 -7.99 11.34 17.65
C PRO A 169 -8.92 12.49 17.24
N THR A 170 -9.82 12.31 16.26
CA THR A 170 -10.70 13.39 15.78
C THR A 170 -11.66 13.87 16.89
N ILE A 171 -12.29 12.95 17.60
CA ILE A 171 -13.30 13.32 18.62
C ILE A 171 -12.73 14.25 19.69
N PRO A 172 -11.64 13.91 20.40
CA PRO A 172 -11.09 14.80 21.43
C PRO A 172 -10.55 16.11 20.86
N VAL A 173 -9.90 16.09 19.68
CA VAL A 173 -9.37 17.30 19.05
C VAL A 173 -10.50 18.24 18.61
N PHE A 174 -11.56 17.71 18.01
CA PHE A 174 -12.73 18.49 17.63
C PHE A 174 -13.45 19.06 18.85
N ARG A 175 -13.60 18.28 19.93
CA ARG A 175 -14.18 18.81 21.20
C ARG A 175 -13.34 19.93 21.76
N LEU A 176 -12.01 19.80 21.77
CA LEU A 176 -11.12 20.86 22.21
C LEU A 176 -11.31 22.13 21.37
N HIS A 177 -11.36 21.97 20.03
CA HIS A 177 -11.65 23.09 19.14
C HIS A 177 -12.97 23.78 19.46
N GLN A 178 -14.04 23.02 19.68
CA GLN A 178 -15.36 23.56 20.05
C GLN A 178 -15.31 24.37 21.37
N TRP A 179 -14.57 23.88 22.36
CA TRP A 179 -14.39 24.60 23.61
C TRP A 179 -13.61 25.91 23.45
N VAL A 180 -12.52 25.87 22.68
CA VAL A 180 -11.64 27.03 22.46
C VAL A 180 -12.33 28.08 21.59
N ALA A 181 -13.00 27.68 20.51
CA ALA A 181 -13.58 28.60 19.54
C ALA A 181 -14.97 29.10 19.95
N TYR A 182 -15.78 28.29 20.66
CA TYR A 182 -17.20 28.56 20.91
C TYR A 182 -17.61 28.43 22.38
N GLY A 183 -16.69 28.18 23.28
CA GLY A 183 -16.94 28.11 24.72
C GLY A 183 -17.69 26.86 25.20
N GLY A 184 -17.92 25.85 24.35
CA GLY A 184 -18.63 24.63 24.74
C GLY A 184 -18.63 23.54 23.70
N THR A 185 -18.95 22.31 24.12
CA THR A 185 -18.89 21.10 23.25
C THR A 185 -19.74 21.21 21.97
N PHE A 186 -20.83 21.96 22.03
CA PHE A 186 -21.78 22.15 20.94
C PHE A 186 -21.95 23.63 20.56
N GLY A 187 -20.94 24.48 20.86
CA GLY A 187 -21.03 25.92 20.65
C GLY A 187 -21.28 26.29 19.20
N GLU A 188 -20.61 25.68 18.26
CA GLU A 188 -20.85 25.91 16.83
C GLU A 188 -22.25 25.46 16.39
N TYR A 189 -22.76 24.35 16.93
CA TYR A 189 -24.15 23.90 16.70
C TYR A 189 -25.17 24.95 17.14
N TYR A 190 -24.99 25.54 18.30
CA TYR A 190 -25.92 26.58 18.81
C TYR A 190 -25.80 27.89 18.03
N THR A 191 -24.61 28.18 17.48
CA THR A 191 -24.36 29.42 16.75
C THR A 191 -24.76 29.33 15.27
N TYR A 192 -24.42 28.20 14.60
CA TYR A 192 -24.56 28.07 13.13
C TYR A 192 -25.41 26.87 12.71
N GLY A 193 -25.93 26.09 13.65
CA GLY A 193 -26.80 24.95 13.40
C GLY A 193 -26.08 23.63 13.07
N LEU A 194 -26.88 22.56 12.97
CA LEU A 194 -26.40 21.18 12.80
C LEU A 194 -25.53 20.99 11.55
N ARG A 195 -25.90 21.61 10.43
CA ARG A 195 -25.17 21.45 9.16
C ARG A 195 -23.74 21.95 9.27
N ALA A 196 -23.54 23.13 9.86
CA ALA A 196 -22.21 23.70 10.05
C ALA A 196 -21.38 22.81 10.99
N TYR A 197 -21.93 22.40 12.12
CA TYR A 197 -21.29 21.53 13.09
C TYR A 197 -20.84 20.18 12.48
N LEU A 198 -21.70 19.52 11.69
CA LEU A 198 -21.35 18.25 11.03
C LEU A 198 -20.31 18.43 9.92
N LEU A 199 -20.38 19.54 9.18
CA LEU A 199 -19.39 19.87 8.18
C LEU A 199 -18.01 20.12 8.79
N ALA A 200 -17.95 20.91 9.87
CA ALA A 200 -16.72 21.12 10.62
C ALA A 200 -16.16 19.82 11.16
N PHE A 201 -16.98 18.95 11.77
CA PHE A 201 -16.54 17.63 12.21
C PHE A 201 -15.99 16.79 11.07
N ALA A 202 -16.66 16.76 9.91
CA ALA A 202 -16.19 16.03 8.73
C ALA A 202 -14.84 16.54 8.22
N ILE A 203 -14.61 17.86 8.23
CA ILE A 203 -13.33 18.47 7.86
C ILE A 203 -12.22 18.02 8.82
N PHE A 204 -12.46 18.06 10.13
CA PHE A 204 -11.51 17.57 11.13
C PHE A 204 -11.19 16.08 10.93
N TRP A 205 -12.21 15.26 10.65
CA TRP A 205 -12.05 13.83 10.43
C TRP A 205 -11.22 13.54 9.18
N VAL A 206 -11.52 14.19 8.05
CA VAL A 206 -10.73 14.05 6.80
C VAL A 206 -9.29 14.54 7.02
N SER A 207 -9.10 15.66 7.68
CA SER A 207 -7.78 16.16 8.05
C SER A 207 -7.00 15.13 8.87
N MET A 208 -7.64 14.51 9.86
CA MET A 208 -7.01 13.47 10.68
C MET A 208 -6.66 12.21 9.87
N ILE A 209 -7.52 11.79 8.92
CA ILE A 209 -7.21 10.70 7.99
C ILE A 209 -5.90 10.99 7.25
N VAL A 210 -5.73 12.19 6.73
CA VAL A 210 -4.53 12.60 6.00
C VAL A 210 -3.29 12.55 6.90
N HIS A 211 -3.38 13.10 8.11
CA HIS A 211 -2.26 13.05 9.07
C HIS A 211 -1.86 11.61 9.41
N LEU A 212 -2.83 10.72 9.63
CA LEU A 212 -2.55 9.31 9.91
C LEU A 212 -1.94 8.57 8.71
N VAL A 213 -2.35 8.90 7.48
CA VAL A 213 -1.73 8.34 6.26
C VAL A 213 -0.28 8.79 6.13
N VAL A 214 0.00 10.08 6.34
CA VAL A 214 1.36 10.62 6.31
C VAL A 214 2.21 9.99 7.42
N PHE A 215 1.68 9.93 8.64
CA PHE A 215 2.38 9.30 9.77
C PHE A 215 2.72 7.84 9.48
N ALA A 216 1.75 7.05 8.97
CA ALA A 216 2.00 5.66 8.59
C ALA A 216 3.04 5.54 7.47
N ALA A 217 3.05 6.47 6.50
CA ALA A 217 4.03 6.49 5.42
C ALA A 217 5.45 6.77 5.94
N VAL A 218 5.61 7.70 6.88
CA VAL A 218 6.89 8.00 7.52
C VAL A 218 7.39 6.79 8.32
N VAL A 219 6.54 6.20 9.16
CA VAL A 219 6.90 4.99 9.92
C VAL A 219 7.35 3.87 8.98
N ARG A 220 6.63 3.66 7.87
CA ARG A 220 7.01 2.68 6.85
C ARG A 220 8.34 3.01 6.18
N ALA A 221 8.57 4.25 5.81
CA ALA A 221 9.81 4.69 5.17
C ALA A 221 11.04 4.41 6.05
N VAL A 222 10.88 4.53 7.37
CA VAL A 222 11.96 4.24 8.34
C VAL A 222 12.16 2.74 8.55
N LEU A 223 11.09 1.96 8.63
CA LEU A 223 11.16 0.54 8.99
C LEU A 223 11.38 -0.39 7.79
N GLU A 224 10.92 -0.04 6.60
CA GLU A 224 10.99 -0.89 5.41
C GLU A 224 12.43 -1.21 4.97
N PRO A 225 13.43 -0.30 5.07
CA PRO A 225 14.83 -0.60 4.80
C PRO A 225 15.39 -1.77 5.61
N LEU A 226 14.89 -2.01 6.84
CA LEU A 226 15.31 -3.15 7.66
C LEU A 226 14.89 -4.48 7.03
N VAL A 227 13.67 -4.55 6.50
CA VAL A 227 13.18 -5.76 5.83
C VAL A 227 13.92 -5.98 4.52
N ILE A 228 14.14 -4.91 3.76
CA ILE A 228 14.92 -4.97 2.51
C ILE A 228 16.33 -5.47 2.83
N GLY A 229 17.03 -4.84 3.77
CA GLY A 229 18.36 -5.24 4.19
C GLY A 229 18.43 -6.69 4.66
N SER A 230 17.43 -7.17 5.41
CA SER A 230 17.38 -8.56 5.85
C SER A 230 17.25 -9.56 4.69
N ALA A 231 16.52 -9.20 3.61
CA ALA A 231 16.39 -10.05 2.44
C ALA A 231 17.72 -10.26 1.70
N TRP A 232 18.61 -9.26 1.75
CA TRP A 232 19.95 -9.34 1.16
C TRP A 232 20.97 -9.99 2.10
N ALA A 233 20.97 -9.64 3.40
CA ALA A 233 21.98 -10.10 4.34
C ALA A 233 21.66 -11.48 4.93
N ALA A 234 20.39 -11.77 5.23
CA ALA A 234 19.95 -13.00 5.89
C ALA A 234 18.58 -13.45 5.36
N PRO A 235 18.50 -14.00 4.14
CA PRO A 235 17.23 -14.37 3.47
C PRO A 235 16.29 -15.23 4.33
N ALA A 236 16.85 -16.19 5.08
CA ALA A 236 16.10 -17.08 5.97
C ALA A 236 15.42 -16.33 7.14
N ALA A 237 16.00 -15.22 7.59
CA ALA A 237 15.47 -14.41 8.69
C ALA A 237 14.43 -13.37 8.25
N THR A 238 14.30 -13.09 6.94
CA THR A 238 13.45 -12.01 6.40
C THR A 238 12.01 -12.08 6.89
N SER A 239 11.43 -13.26 6.97
CA SER A 239 10.05 -13.44 7.47
C SER A 239 9.91 -13.09 8.95
N GLY A 240 10.92 -13.39 9.76
CA GLY A 240 10.99 -13.02 11.17
C GLY A 240 11.14 -11.51 11.36
N VAL A 241 12.08 -10.91 10.62
CA VAL A 241 12.29 -9.44 10.61
C VAL A 241 11.03 -8.72 10.17
N ARG A 242 10.37 -9.21 9.10
CA ARG A 242 9.08 -8.65 8.65
C ARG A 242 8.04 -8.66 9.74
N ARG A 243 7.91 -9.78 10.47
CA ARG A 243 6.96 -9.91 11.58
C ARG A 243 7.23 -8.89 12.69
N ALA A 244 8.50 -8.74 13.07
CA ALA A 244 8.90 -7.78 14.08
C ALA A 244 8.63 -6.34 13.63
N VAL A 245 8.99 -5.98 12.40
CA VAL A 245 8.75 -4.66 11.80
C VAL A 245 7.25 -4.35 11.75
N GLU A 246 6.39 -5.30 11.36
CA GLU A 246 4.94 -5.10 11.36
C GLU A 246 4.38 -4.90 12.77
N ALA A 247 4.91 -5.63 13.76
CA ALA A 247 4.50 -5.46 15.16
C ALA A 247 4.89 -4.08 15.69
N VAL A 248 6.14 -3.65 15.43
CA VAL A 248 6.63 -2.32 15.81
C VAL A 248 5.83 -1.23 15.09
N ALA A 249 5.60 -1.37 13.79
CA ALA A 249 4.81 -0.40 13.03
C ALA A 249 3.38 -0.23 13.58
N ARG A 250 2.73 -1.33 13.99
CA ARG A 250 1.41 -1.27 14.64
C ARG A 250 1.48 -0.61 16.02
N LEU A 251 2.46 -1.00 16.83
CA LEU A 251 2.65 -0.41 18.16
C LEU A 251 2.88 1.11 18.06
N VAL A 252 3.77 1.53 17.18
CA VAL A 252 4.06 2.96 16.95
C VAL A 252 2.83 3.67 16.40
N PHE A 253 2.11 3.07 15.45
CA PHE A 253 0.94 3.71 14.84
C PHE A 253 -0.21 3.84 15.84
N TYR A 254 -0.68 2.74 16.41
CA TYR A 254 -1.84 2.76 17.30
C TYR A 254 -1.48 3.29 18.70
N GLY A 255 -0.40 2.78 19.28
CA GLY A 255 0.07 3.19 20.60
C GLY A 255 0.58 4.63 20.60
N GLY A 256 1.30 5.05 19.57
CA GLY A 256 1.81 6.41 19.45
C GLY A 256 0.71 7.46 19.39
N VAL A 257 -0.37 7.20 18.65
CA VAL A 257 -1.54 8.12 18.59
C VAL A 257 -2.22 8.22 19.96
N VAL A 258 -2.43 7.09 20.64
CA VAL A 258 -3.04 7.08 21.98
C VAL A 258 -2.14 7.78 23.01
N ALA A 259 -0.83 7.51 22.98
CA ALA A 259 0.13 8.16 23.86
C ALA A 259 0.17 9.68 23.62
N PHE A 260 0.16 10.11 22.38
CA PHE A 260 0.12 11.54 22.03
C PHE A 260 -1.14 12.23 22.59
N LEU A 261 -2.32 11.61 22.44
CA LEU A 261 -3.56 12.14 23.00
C LEU A 261 -3.54 12.18 24.53
N ALA A 262 -2.95 11.16 25.17
CA ALA A 262 -2.79 11.14 26.62
C ALA A 262 -1.87 12.27 27.10
N LEU A 263 -0.76 12.52 26.41
CA LEU A 263 0.15 13.62 26.71
C LEU A 263 -0.54 14.99 26.56
N LEU A 264 -1.28 15.20 25.48
CA LEU A 264 -2.05 16.43 25.30
C LEU A 264 -3.07 16.64 26.41
N TYR A 265 -3.75 15.58 26.83
CA TYR A 265 -4.71 15.65 27.94
C TYR A 265 -4.03 15.98 29.29
N LEU A 266 -2.87 15.39 29.59
CA LEU A 266 -2.13 15.69 30.80
C LEU A 266 -1.62 17.14 30.80
N GLN A 267 -1.07 17.61 29.69
CA GLN A 267 -0.63 19.01 29.54
C GLN A 267 -1.80 20.00 29.72
N SER A 268 -2.99 19.66 29.25
CA SER A 268 -4.17 20.52 29.44
C SER A 268 -4.63 20.63 30.89
N ARG A 269 -4.23 19.71 31.76
CA ARG A 269 -4.55 19.74 33.20
C ARG A 269 -3.49 20.43 34.06
N GLY A 270 -2.39 20.91 33.46
CA GLY A 270 -1.34 21.63 34.20
C GLY A 270 -0.48 20.72 35.09
N VAL A 271 -0.36 19.43 34.72
CA VAL A 271 0.56 18.46 35.35
C VAL A 271 1.81 18.34 34.53
#